data_16bfadba8219e572ad2f85567fa6c8c8
#
_entry.id   16bfadba8219e572ad2f85567fa6c8c8
#
_cell.length_a   1.000
_cell.length_b   1.000
_cell.length_c   1.000
_cell.angle_alpha   90.00
_cell.angle_beta   90.00
_cell.angle_gamma   90.00
#
_symmetry.space_group_name_H-M   'P 1'
#
loop_
_entity.id
_entity.type
_entity.pdbx_description
1 polymer ?
#
loop_
_entity_poly.entity_id
_entity_poly.type
_entity_poly.pdbx_seq_one_letter_code
_entity_poly.pdbx_strand_id
1 'polypeptide(L)'
;MSYRPPLNIEFIDHAYIKVMCDDNGFLKSLADYFTFDIPNAKFMPQYRRGGWDGKVRLFDWRKKKLYAGLLPYVQKFCSDRKVLTSISEVDSDFLTLPPVEPESIEEWLGYQSLPFKPKYYQTYGLHYASQNPRAVIISPTGSGKSFLMYLMSEYFDVKTLIVVPTINLVTQMYKDLLSYGWAGGIHKISAGQPKVSDSQIFVSTWQSIYKEPKSFFNQFGMIMIDECHLATSQSLKGIMTKATEVKLRYGLSGTIQDAKTNRLELEGLFGKIKRLTTSKQLMNEGTLAELYIKTVVLTYPIDQSMVVKDYNYKEEIDFLCRNQNRTNFIRNLALDQEGITLVLFQFVENHGELLLKSIKEKNEEKTIFYVHGGVAAEDREAVRLICDRNENAIIVASMGTFSTGINIPKIKSVIFAHPTKSKIRTLQSIGRGLRKAKGKIDVTLFDIVDDLRYKKKKNYTYNHFEQRLAFYTAEQFKTTIARIPIS
;
A
#
# COMPACT_ATOMS: atom_id res chain seq x y z
N MET A 1 -9.41 -44.16 17.64
CA MET A 1 -9.53 -42.77 17.14
C MET A 1 -11.01 -42.40 17.18
N SER A 2 -11.44 -41.43 17.98
CA SER A 2 -12.83 -41.00 18.00
C SER A 2 -13.17 -40.39 16.63
N TYR A 3 -14.21 -40.93 16.00
CA TYR A 3 -14.78 -40.39 14.77
C TYR A 3 -15.17 -38.92 15.01
N ARG A 4 -14.59 -37.99 14.27
CA ARG A 4 -15.02 -36.61 14.27
C ARG A 4 -15.90 -36.38 13.03
N PRO A 5 -17.08 -35.72 13.21
CA PRO A 5 -17.93 -35.43 12.06
C PRO A 5 -17.21 -34.52 11.08
N PRO A 6 -17.47 -34.67 9.77
CA PRO A 6 -16.87 -33.84 8.76
C PRO A 6 -17.30 -32.38 8.91
N LEU A 7 -16.44 -31.46 8.46
CA LEU A 7 -16.77 -30.06 8.35
C LEU A 7 -17.40 -29.82 6.97
N ASN A 8 -18.64 -29.39 6.94
CA ASN A 8 -19.37 -29.09 5.71
C ASN A 8 -19.21 -27.60 5.36
N ILE A 9 -18.89 -27.33 4.11
CA ILE A 9 -18.69 -26.00 3.57
C ILE A 9 -19.66 -25.76 2.43
N GLU A 10 -20.47 -24.73 2.55
CA GLU A 10 -21.40 -24.25 1.53
C GLU A 10 -21.02 -22.85 1.07
N PHE A 11 -21.11 -22.55 -0.24
CA PHE A 11 -20.96 -21.18 -0.73
C PHE A 11 -22.27 -20.41 -0.54
N ILE A 12 -22.18 -19.25 0.12
CA ILE A 12 -23.29 -18.31 0.23
C ILE A 12 -23.29 -17.41 -0.99
N ASP A 13 -22.13 -16.84 -1.28
CA ASP A 13 -21.89 -15.91 -2.39
C ASP A 13 -20.36 -15.73 -2.58
N HIS A 14 -19.94 -14.91 -3.57
CA HIS A 14 -18.51 -14.66 -3.77
C HIS A 14 -17.82 -13.87 -2.64
N ALA A 15 -18.54 -13.37 -1.63
CA ALA A 15 -17.94 -12.76 -0.45
C ALA A 15 -17.79 -13.75 0.71
N TYR A 16 -18.70 -14.75 0.84
CA TYR A 16 -18.82 -15.55 2.02
C TYR A 16 -19.07 -17.03 1.76
N ILE A 17 -18.53 -17.85 2.64
CA ILE A 17 -18.86 -19.28 2.82
C ILE A 17 -19.56 -19.50 4.15
N LYS A 18 -20.34 -20.56 4.23
CA LYS A 18 -20.94 -21.10 5.45
C LYS A 18 -20.17 -22.34 5.86
N VAL A 19 -19.78 -22.41 7.12
CA VAL A 19 -18.96 -23.50 7.67
C VAL A 19 -19.74 -24.17 8.80
N MET A 20 -20.07 -25.44 8.64
CA MET A 20 -20.93 -26.21 9.54
C MET A 20 -20.23 -27.47 10.01
N CYS A 21 -20.46 -27.83 11.27
CA CYS A 21 -20.05 -29.07 11.88
C CYS A 21 -20.99 -29.38 13.04
N ASP A 22 -21.27 -30.65 13.28
CA ASP A 22 -22.09 -31.09 14.41
C ASP A 22 -21.32 -31.00 15.74
N ASP A 23 -19.99 -30.93 15.70
CA ASP A 23 -19.14 -30.68 16.85
C ASP A 23 -19.00 -29.17 17.12
N ASN A 24 -19.79 -28.64 18.03
CA ASN A 24 -19.72 -27.26 18.47
C ASN A 24 -18.38 -26.88 19.11
N GLY A 25 -17.67 -27.81 19.74
CA GLY A 25 -16.35 -27.62 20.32
C GLY A 25 -15.33 -27.36 19.21
N PHE A 26 -15.44 -28.10 18.11
CA PHE A 26 -14.61 -27.90 16.91
C PHE A 26 -14.88 -26.56 16.24
N LEU A 27 -16.16 -26.16 16.07
CA LEU A 27 -16.51 -24.84 15.54
C LEU A 27 -15.99 -23.70 16.41
N LYS A 28 -16.00 -23.86 17.72
CA LYS A 28 -15.43 -22.89 18.66
C LYS A 28 -13.91 -22.78 18.50
N SER A 29 -13.23 -23.92 18.36
CA SER A 29 -11.77 -23.95 18.09
C SER A 29 -11.44 -23.28 16.75
N LEU A 30 -12.27 -23.43 15.72
CA LEU A 30 -12.13 -22.73 14.45
C LEU A 30 -12.36 -21.23 14.63
N ALA A 31 -13.32 -20.81 15.45
CA ALA A 31 -13.56 -19.40 15.74
C ALA A 31 -12.37 -18.75 16.47
N ASP A 32 -11.77 -19.48 17.42
CA ASP A 32 -10.56 -19.03 18.11
C ASP A 32 -9.37 -18.92 17.13
N TYR A 33 -9.24 -19.85 16.18
CA TYR A 33 -8.21 -19.81 15.13
C TYR A 33 -8.31 -18.55 14.26
N PHE A 34 -9.53 -18.05 14.00
CA PHE A 34 -9.81 -16.83 13.24
C PHE A 34 -10.05 -15.59 14.11
N THR A 35 -9.68 -15.64 15.39
CA THR A 35 -9.76 -14.52 16.34
C THR A 35 -8.36 -13.98 16.64
N PHE A 36 -8.17 -12.67 16.54
CA PHE A 36 -6.88 -12.01 16.72
C PHE A 36 -7.01 -10.77 17.59
N ASP A 37 -6.01 -10.54 18.45
CA ASP A 37 -5.86 -9.30 19.18
C ASP A 37 -5.33 -8.20 18.25
N ILE A 38 -5.93 -7.00 18.32
CA ILE A 38 -5.41 -5.84 17.60
C ILE A 38 -4.26 -5.23 18.41
N PRO A 39 -3.07 -5.07 17.80
CA PRO A 39 -1.97 -4.39 18.46
C PRO A 39 -2.40 -3.00 18.94
N ASN A 40 -2.08 -2.68 20.20
CA ASN A 40 -2.42 -1.40 20.82
C ASN A 40 -3.93 -1.10 20.97
N ALA A 41 -4.81 -2.08 20.90
CA ALA A 41 -6.27 -1.91 21.09
C ALA A 41 -6.62 -1.12 22.35
N LYS A 42 -5.87 -1.33 23.45
CA LYS A 42 -6.05 -0.62 24.73
C LYS A 42 -5.97 0.91 24.65
N PHE A 43 -5.36 1.45 23.60
CA PHE A 43 -5.28 2.89 23.35
C PHE A 43 -6.42 3.41 22.48
N MET A 44 -7.24 2.54 21.91
CA MET A 44 -8.35 2.92 21.03
C MET A 44 -9.57 3.36 21.87
N PRO A 45 -10.29 4.43 21.45
CA PRO A 45 -11.45 4.94 22.18
C PRO A 45 -12.55 3.90 22.42
N GLN A 46 -12.82 3.03 21.45
CA GLN A 46 -13.84 1.98 21.57
C GLN A 46 -13.49 0.95 22.66
N TYR A 47 -12.21 0.55 22.77
CA TYR A 47 -11.73 -0.34 23.83
C TYR A 47 -11.85 0.36 25.21
N ARG A 48 -11.41 1.61 25.31
CA ARG A 48 -11.45 2.38 26.56
C ARG A 48 -12.88 2.63 27.07
N ARG A 49 -13.86 2.70 26.16
CA ARG A 49 -15.29 2.84 26.50
C ARG A 49 -15.96 1.50 26.82
N GLY A 50 -15.24 0.39 26.82
CA GLY A 50 -15.79 -0.95 27.07
C GLY A 50 -16.70 -1.51 25.96
N GLY A 51 -16.84 -0.80 24.84
CA GLY A 51 -17.70 -1.24 23.73
C GLY A 51 -17.09 -2.31 22.83
N TRP A 52 -15.83 -2.66 23.05
CA TRP A 52 -15.11 -3.63 22.24
C TRP A 52 -13.94 -4.25 23.03
N ASP A 53 -13.72 -5.53 22.87
CA ASP A 53 -12.71 -6.31 23.62
C ASP A 53 -11.30 -6.31 22.98
N GLY A 54 -11.07 -5.51 21.95
CA GLY A 54 -9.77 -5.43 21.28
C GLY A 54 -9.49 -6.55 20.28
N LYS A 55 -10.47 -7.39 19.97
CA LYS A 55 -10.30 -8.54 19.08
C LYS A 55 -11.05 -8.37 17.76
N VAL A 56 -10.44 -8.87 16.71
CA VAL A 56 -11.10 -9.08 15.41
C VAL A 56 -11.44 -10.56 15.27
N ARG A 57 -12.68 -10.81 14.91
CA ARG A 57 -13.22 -12.15 14.65
C ARG A 57 -13.61 -12.24 13.18
N LEU A 58 -12.88 -13.04 12.42
CA LEU A 58 -13.15 -13.22 11.00
C LEU A 58 -14.20 -14.29 10.74
N PHE A 59 -14.38 -15.24 11.66
CA PHE A 59 -15.43 -16.25 11.62
C PHE A 59 -16.55 -15.90 12.60
N ASP A 60 -17.74 -15.62 12.07
CA ASP A 60 -18.97 -15.52 12.87
C ASP A 60 -19.52 -16.93 13.11
N TRP A 61 -19.13 -17.55 14.22
CA TRP A 61 -19.53 -18.92 14.54
C TRP A 61 -21.04 -19.10 14.79
N ARG A 62 -21.76 -18.02 15.17
CA ARG A 62 -23.22 -18.06 15.38
C ARG A 62 -23.96 -18.11 14.03
N LYS A 63 -23.53 -17.27 13.08
CA LYS A 63 -24.04 -17.28 11.71
C LYS A 63 -23.34 -18.31 10.84
N LYS A 64 -22.32 -19.00 11.37
CA LYS A 64 -21.47 -19.97 10.67
C LYS A 64 -20.83 -19.38 9.40
N LYS A 65 -20.50 -18.09 9.41
CA LYS A 65 -20.12 -17.28 8.24
C LYS A 65 -18.67 -16.86 8.28
N LEU A 66 -17.96 -17.09 7.17
CA LEU A 66 -16.56 -16.75 6.98
C LEU A 66 -16.35 -16.13 5.60
N TYR A 67 -15.35 -15.27 5.43
CA TYR A 67 -14.98 -14.77 4.10
C TYR A 67 -14.52 -15.94 3.21
N ALA A 68 -15.01 -15.94 1.96
CA ALA A 68 -14.76 -17.04 1.02
C ALA A 68 -13.26 -17.24 0.70
N GLY A 69 -12.47 -16.16 0.66
CA GLY A 69 -11.03 -16.23 0.42
C GLY A 69 -10.23 -16.96 1.52
N LEU A 70 -10.85 -17.21 2.70
CA LEU A 70 -10.22 -17.96 3.81
C LEU A 70 -10.46 -19.47 3.74
N LEU A 71 -11.14 -19.98 2.72
CA LEU A 71 -11.36 -21.43 2.56
C LEU A 71 -10.06 -22.26 2.66
N PRO A 72 -8.93 -21.87 2.04
CA PRO A 72 -7.70 -22.67 2.17
C PRO A 72 -7.18 -22.78 3.59
N TYR A 73 -7.46 -21.78 4.45
CA TYR A 73 -7.10 -21.81 5.86
C TYR A 73 -8.01 -22.77 6.67
N VAL A 74 -9.31 -22.84 6.31
CA VAL A 74 -10.23 -23.82 6.90
C VAL A 74 -9.79 -25.23 6.56
N GLN A 75 -9.50 -25.50 5.28
CA GLN A 75 -9.00 -26.79 4.80
C GLN A 75 -7.72 -27.19 5.53
N LYS A 76 -6.76 -26.26 5.65
CA LYS A 76 -5.52 -26.49 6.41
C LYS A 76 -5.80 -26.78 7.89
N PHE A 77 -6.66 -26.01 8.55
CA PHE A 77 -7.03 -26.19 9.94
C PHE A 77 -7.62 -27.60 10.18
N CYS A 78 -8.46 -28.07 9.26
CA CYS A 78 -9.06 -29.41 9.33
C CYS A 78 -8.01 -30.50 9.07
N SER A 79 -7.18 -30.34 8.04
CA SER A 79 -6.10 -31.28 7.71
C SER A 79 -5.13 -31.47 8.88
N ASP A 80 -4.69 -30.37 9.51
CA ASP A 80 -3.80 -30.40 10.68
C ASP A 80 -4.42 -31.16 11.87
N ARG A 81 -5.77 -31.32 11.92
CA ARG A 81 -6.52 -32.00 12.96
C ARG A 81 -7.14 -33.34 12.51
N LYS A 82 -6.81 -33.77 11.28
CA LYS A 82 -7.35 -35.02 10.66
C LYS A 82 -8.88 -35.04 10.60
N VAL A 83 -9.51 -33.89 10.34
CA VAL A 83 -10.94 -33.75 10.12
C VAL A 83 -11.19 -33.62 8.63
N LEU A 84 -12.14 -34.40 8.10
CA LEU A 84 -12.52 -34.32 6.70
C LEU A 84 -13.30 -33.04 6.42
N THR A 85 -13.06 -32.42 5.26
CA THR A 85 -13.87 -31.32 4.75
C THR A 85 -14.75 -31.85 3.61
N SER A 86 -16.02 -31.49 3.61
CA SER A 86 -16.96 -31.77 2.53
C SER A 86 -17.34 -30.44 1.87
N ILE A 87 -17.16 -30.35 0.56
CA ILE A 87 -17.57 -29.23 -0.29
C ILE A 87 -18.40 -29.82 -1.40
N SER A 88 -19.55 -29.24 -1.74
CA SER A 88 -20.36 -29.75 -2.86
C SER A 88 -19.63 -29.54 -4.19
N GLU A 89 -19.83 -30.40 -5.18
CA GLU A 89 -19.23 -30.26 -6.50
C GLU A 89 -19.65 -28.95 -7.18
N VAL A 90 -20.87 -28.53 -7.00
CA VAL A 90 -21.40 -27.24 -7.52
C VAL A 90 -20.64 -26.04 -6.90
N ASP A 91 -20.21 -26.18 -5.62
CA ASP A 91 -19.50 -25.11 -4.93
C ASP A 91 -18.01 -25.06 -5.27
N SER A 92 -17.42 -26.14 -5.80
CA SER A 92 -15.99 -26.17 -6.15
C SER A 92 -15.64 -25.16 -7.26
N ASP A 93 -16.55 -24.93 -8.19
CA ASP A 93 -16.37 -24.03 -9.34
C ASP A 93 -16.39 -22.53 -8.98
N PHE A 94 -16.93 -22.20 -7.81
CA PHE A 94 -16.95 -20.81 -7.33
C PHE A 94 -15.57 -20.20 -7.10
N LEU A 95 -14.59 -21.02 -6.73
CA LEU A 95 -13.24 -20.56 -6.36
C LEU A 95 -12.18 -20.92 -7.37
N THR A 96 -12.52 -21.58 -8.45
CA THR A 96 -11.58 -22.03 -9.46
C THR A 96 -11.87 -21.38 -10.81
N LEU A 97 -10.85 -21.32 -11.65
CA LEU A 97 -10.91 -21.06 -13.07
C LEU A 97 -10.30 -22.27 -13.78
N PRO A 98 -10.66 -22.51 -15.04
CA PRO A 98 -9.97 -23.54 -15.82
C PRO A 98 -8.46 -23.34 -15.81
N PRO A 99 -7.66 -24.42 -15.78
CA PRO A 99 -6.20 -24.31 -15.89
C PRO A 99 -5.85 -23.70 -17.25
N VAL A 100 -4.85 -22.82 -17.24
CA VAL A 100 -4.32 -22.15 -18.43
C VAL A 100 -2.82 -22.37 -18.46
N GLU A 101 -2.29 -22.86 -19.57
CA GLU A 101 -0.86 -23.04 -19.72
C GLU A 101 -0.15 -21.68 -19.92
N PRO A 102 1.09 -21.51 -19.43
CA PRO A 102 1.84 -20.27 -19.59
C PRO A 102 1.98 -19.82 -21.04
N GLU A 103 2.19 -20.78 -21.94
CA GLU A 103 2.34 -20.57 -23.39
C GLU A 103 1.10 -19.95 -24.01
N SER A 104 -0.10 -20.32 -23.54
CA SER A 104 -1.37 -19.74 -24.02
C SER A 104 -1.49 -18.25 -23.67
N ILE A 105 -0.91 -17.82 -22.55
CA ILE A 105 -0.85 -16.39 -22.18
C ILE A 105 0.14 -15.65 -23.08
N GLU A 106 1.30 -16.26 -23.37
CA GLU A 106 2.29 -15.65 -24.26
C GLU A 106 1.76 -15.54 -25.69
N GLU A 107 1.06 -16.56 -26.18
CA GLU A 107 0.40 -16.56 -27.48
C GLU A 107 -0.67 -15.46 -27.52
N TRP A 108 -1.55 -15.39 -26.53
CA TRP A 108 -2.57 -14.35 -26.43
C TRP A 108 -1.95 -12.96 -26.45
N LEU A 109 -0.88 -12.72 -25.68
CA LEU A 109 -0.13 -11.45 -25.68
C LEU A 109 0.46 -11.13 -27.06
N GLY A 110 0.86 -12.13 -27.82
CA GLY A 110 1.38 -11.99 -29.18
C GLY A 110 0.36 -11.44 -30.17
N TYR A 111 -0.92 -11.69 -29.96
CA TYR A 111 -2.02 -11.15 -30.78
C TYR A 111 -2.45 -9.75 -30.37
N GLN A 112 -2.00 -9.23 -29.22
CA GLN A 112 -2.40 -7.92 -28.75
C GLN A 112 -1.54 -6.79 -29.34
N SER A 113 -2.18 -5.71 -29.79
CA SER A 113 -1.48 -4.47 -30.20
C SER A 113 -1.08 -3.63 -28.99
N LEU A 114 -0.07 -4.08 -28.26
CA LEU A 114 0.36 -3.42 -27.03
C LEU A 114 1.38 -2.29 -27.31
N PRO A 115 1.34 -1.15 -26.57
CA PRO A 115 2.26 -0.05 -26.75
C PRO A 115 3.71 -0.39 -26.36
N PHE A 116 3.90 -1.43 -25.56
CA PHE A 116 5.20 -1.98 -25.16
C PHE A 116 5.07 -3.43 -24.71
N LYS A 117 6.17 -4.18 -24.80
CA LYS A 117 6.23 -5.57 -24.40
C LYS A 117 6.04 -5.70 -22.87
N PRO A 118 5.11 -6.54 -22.39
CA PRO A 118 4.97 -6.83 -20.97
C PRO A 118 6.28 -7.38 -20.37
N LYS A 119 6.58 -7.00 -19.14
CA LYS A 119 7.68 -7.61 -18.39
C LYS A 119 7.30 -9.01 -17.93
N TYR A 120 8.29 -9.91 -17.75
CA TYR A 120 8.03 -11.29 -17.35
C TYR A 120 7.13 -11.42 -16.11
N TYR A 121 7.30 -10.55 -15.10
CA TYR A 121 6.47 -10.58 -13.91
C TYR A 121 5.04 -10.09 -14.16
N GLN A 122 4.78 -9.28 -15.19
CA GLN A 122 3.44 -8.88 -15.61
C GLN A 122 2.76 -10.03 -16.36
N THR A 123 3.47 -10.70 -17.27
CA THR A 123 3.01 -11.94 -17.93
C THR A 123 2.69 -13.01 -16.90
N TYR A 124 3.60 -13.24 -15.94
CA TYR A 124 3.37 -14.16 -14.84
C TYR A 124 2.18 -13.76 -13.95
N GLY A 125 1.99 -12.46 -13.70
CA GLY A 125 0.85 -11.94 -12.95
C GLY A 125 -0.48 -12.17 -13.65
N LEU A 126 -0.52 -12.00 -14.97
CA LEU A 126 -1.68 -12.30 -15.80
C LEU A 126 -1.97 -13.80 -15.81
N HIS A 127 -0.96 -14.64 -16.02
CA HIS A 127 -1.09 -16.09 -15.94
C HIS A 127 -1.59 -16.56 -14.56
N TYR A 128 -1.06 -15.99 -13.48
CA TYR A 128 -1.56 -16.31 -12.15
C TYR A 128 -3.04 -15.89 -11.96
N ALA A 129 -3.43 -14.72 -12.46
CA ALA A 129 -4.81 -14.25 -12.39
C ALA A 129 -5.75 -15.11 -13.24
N SER A 130 -5.30 -15.60 -14.41
CA SER A 130 -6.14 -16.44 -15.30
C SER A 130 -6.51 -17.79 -14.68
N GLN A 131 -5.78 -18.26 -13.68
CA GLN A 131 -6.04 -19.54 -12.96
C GLN A 131 -6.69 -19.30 -11.58
N ASN A 132 -6.63 -18.08 -11.05
CA ASN A 132 -7.10 -17.77 -9.71
C ASN A 132 -8.12 -16.65 -9.77
N PRO A 133 -9.41 -16.89 -9.55
CA PRO A 133 -10.45 -15.85 -9.66
C PRO A 133 -10.31 -14.77 -8.57
N ARG A 134 -9.45 -15.00 -7.61
CA ARG A 134 -9.19 -14.06 -6.52
C ARG A 134 -7.75 -14.11 -6.04
N ALA A 135 -7.13 -12.95 -5.89
CA ALA A 135 -5.77 -12.84 -5.38
C ALA A 135 -5.46 -11.44 -4.81
N VAL A 136 -4.51 -11.39 -3.89
CA VAL A 136 -3.77 -10.18 -3.57
C VAL A 136 -2.44 -10.23 -4.32
N ILE A 137 -2.26 -9.32 -5.25
CA ILE A 137 -1.06 -9.24 -6.11
C ILE A 137 -0.12 -8.17 -5.56
N ILE A 138 1.07 -8.58 -5.14
CA ILE A 138 2.09 -7.67 -4.63
C ILE A 138 3.15 -7.43 -5.69
N SER A 139 3.25 -6.16 -6.07
CA SER A 139 4.25 -5.69 -7.02
C SER A 139 4.69 -4.27 -6.64
N PRO A 140 5.98 -3.97 -6.53
CA PRO A 140 6.47 -2.68 -6.04
C PRO A 140 5.93 -1.47 -6.82
N THR A 141 6.02 -0.30 -6.23
CA THR A 141 5.75 0.95 -6.96
C THR A 141 6.73 1.07 -8.13
N GLY A 142 6.20 1.45 -9.31
CA GLY A 142 7.01 1.54 -10.54
C GLY A 142 7.12 0.22 -11.33
N SER A 143 6.52 -0.89 -10.87
CA SER A 143 6.46 -2.15 -11.61
C SER A 143 5.42 -2.18 -12.74
N GLY A 144 4.60 -1.13 -12.90
CA GLY A 144 3.54 -1.08 -13.91
C GLY A 144 2.28 -1.86 -13.52
N LYS A 145 1.83 -1.74 -12.26
CA LYS A 145 0.56 -2.33 -11.80
C LYS A 145 -0.65 -1.91 -12.63
N SER A 146 -0.72 -0.64 -13.05
CA SER A 146 -1.80 -0.14 -13.92
C SER A 146 -1.83 -0.87 -15.27
N PHE A 147 -0.65 -1.19 -15.84
CA PHE A 147 -0.56 -1.97 -17.07
C PHE A 147 -0.99 -3.43 -16.86
N LEU A 148 -0.67 -4.04 -15.71
CA LEU A 148 -1.20 -5.36 -15.38
C LEU A 148 -2.73 -5.35 -15.24
N MET A 149 -3.31 -4.29 -14.62
CA MET A 149 -4.76 -4.13 -14.56
C MET A 149 -5.39 -4.01 -15.96
N TYR A 150 -4.74 -3.27 -16.86
CA TYR A 150 -5.15 -3.18 -18.25
C TYR A 150 -5.13 -4.56 -18.93
N LEU A 151 -4.01 -5.31 -18.83
CA LEU A 151 -3.89 -6.65 -19.40
C LEU A 151 -4.96 -7.61 -18.86
N MET A 152 -5.26 -7.54 -17.57
CA MET A 152 -6.34 -8.34 -16.96
C MET A 152 -7.71 -7.94 -17.48
N SER A 153 -7.97 -6.64 -17.71
CA SER A 153 -9.24 -6.16 -18.27
C SER A 153 -9.43 -6.62 -19.70
N GLU A 154 -8.38 -6.61 -20.52
CA GLU A 154 -8.40 -7.13 -21.90
C GLU A 154 -8.59 -8.66 -21.94
N TYR A 155 -7.87 -9.38 -21.08
CA TYR A 155 -7.88 -10.85 -21.07
C TYR A 155 -9.24 -11.42 -20.64
N PHE A 156 -9.82 -10.88 -19.57
CA PHE A 156 -11.09 -11.40 -19.05
C PHE A 156 -12.31 -10.87 -19.80
N ASP A 157 -12.19 -9.74 -20.48
CA ASP A 157 -13.23 -9.12 -21.30
C ASP A 157 -14.61 -9.04 -20.60
N VAL A 158 -14.60 -8.63 -19.33
CA VAL A 158 -15.82 -8.48 -18.52
C VAL A 158 -15.95 -7.05 -17.99
N LYS A 159 -17.17 -6.62 -17.71
CA LYS A 159 -17.43 -5.32 -17.09
C LYS A 159 -16.64 -5.20 -15.78
N THR A 160 -15.75 -4.21 -15.71
CA THR A 160 -14.71 -4.12 -14.69
C THR A 160 -14.83 -2.85 -13.85
N LEU A 161 -14.75 -2.99 -12.52
CA LEU A 161 -14.63 -1.88 -11.59
C LEU A 161 -13.21 -1.79 -11.05
N ILE A 162 -12.51 -0.67 -11.34
CA ILE A 162 -11.20 -0.34 -10.78
C ILE A 162 -11.38 0.70 -9.68
N VAL A 163 -10.95 0.37 -8.46
CA VAL A 163 -11.04 1.25 -7.30
C VAL A 163 -9.65 1.73 -6.91
N VAL A 164 -9.48 3.05 -6.85
CA VAL A 164 -8.20 3.71 -6.53
C VAL A 164 -8.32 4.62 -5.30
N PRO A 165 -7.22 4.95 -4.62
CA PRO A 165 -7.26 5.71 -3.36
C PRO A 165 -7.76 7.15 -3.46
N THR A 166 -7.47 7.86 -4.56
CA THR A 166 -7.70 9.31 -4.67
C THR A 166 -8.25 9.70 -6.05
N ILE A 167 -8.90 10.86 -6.14
CA ILE A 167 -9.46 11.40 -7.40
C ILE A 167 -8.35 11.62 -8.44
N ASN A 168 -7.17 12.06 -8.03
CA ASN A 168 -6.05 12.21 -8.96
C ASN A 168 -5.64 10.88 -9.60
N LEU A 169 -5.70 9.77 -8.82
CA LEU A 169 -5.44 8.44 -9.34
C LEU A 169 -6.56 7.92 -10.26
N VAL A 170 -7.82 8.37 -10.07
CA VAL A 170 -8.90 8.10 -11.05
C VAL A 170 -8.55 8.71 -12.41
N THR A 171 -8.13 9.97 -12.42
CA THR A 171 -7.73 10.67 -13.66
C THR A 171 -6.47 10.05 -14.28
N GLN A 172 -5.50 9.65 -13.45
CA GLN A 172 -4.30 8.99 -13.92
C GLN A 172 -4.62 7.63 -14.54
N MET A 173 -5.38 6.77 -13.84
CA MET A 173 -5.77 5.44 -14.33
C MET A 173 -6.53 5.54 -15.66
N TYR A 174 -7.43 6.51 -15.78
CA TYR A 174 -8.12 6.79 -17.04
C TYR A 174 -7.15 7.10 -18.18
N LYS A 175 -6.18 7.99 -17.94
CA LYS A 175 -5.15 8.34 -18.94
C LYS A 175 -4.25 7.15 -19.27
N ASP A 176 -3.87 6.38 -18.24
CA ASP A 176 -3.03 5.20 -18.40
C ASP A 176 -3.73 4.15 -19.29
N LEU A 177 -4.99 3.82 -19.02
CA LEU A 177 -5.77 2.86 -19.82
C LEU A 177 -5.89 3.29 -21.29
N LEU A 178 -6.16 4.57 -21.56
CA LEU A 178 -6.18 5.11 -22.92
C LEU A 178 -4.81 5.01 -23.60
N SER A 179 -3.73 5.32 -22.87
CA SER A 179 -2.35 5.25 -23.38
C SER A 179 -1.90 3.82 -23.67
N TYR A 180 -2.50 2.83 -23.00
CA TYR A 180 -2.25 1.41 -23.25
C TYR A 180 -3.03 0.86 -24.45
N GLY A 181 -3.99 1.63 -24.99
CA GLY A 181 -4.77 1.24 -26.18
C GLY A 181 -6.18 0.76 -25.90
N TRP A 182 -6.71 0.95 -24.67
CA TRP A 182 -8.08 0.55 -24.38
C TRP A 182 -9.07 1.21 -25.33
N ALA A 183 -9.78 0.40 -26.15
CA ALA A 183 -10.71 0.86 -27.16
C ALA A 183 -12.16 0.93 -26.64
N GLY A 184 -12.48 0.26 -25.54
CA GLY A 184 -13.80 0.27 -24.92
C GLY A 184 -14.10 1.56 -24.15
N GLY A 185 -15.35 1.73 -23.71
CA GLY A 185 -15.72 2.86 -22.87
C GLY A 185 -15.08 2.80 -21.49
N ILE A 186 -14.62 3.95 -20.99
CA ILE A 186 -14.13 4.11 -19.61
C ILE A 186 -14.97 5.18 -18.91
N HIS A 187 -15.62 4.80 -17.82
CA HIS A 187 -16.45 5.69 -17.02
C HIS A 187 -15.72 6.08 -15.72
N LYS A 188 -15.50 7.38 -15.52
CA LYS A 188 -14.94 7.93 -14.27
C LYS A 188 -16.06 8.27 -13.30
N ILE A 189 -16.07 7.66 -12.12
CA ILE A 189 -17.01 8.02 -11.06
C ILE A 189 -16.28 8.95 -10.07
N SER A 190 -16.66 10.21 -10.06
CA SER A 190 -16.24 11.22 -9.08
C SER A 190 -17.47 11.92 -8.49
N ALA A 191 -17.28 12.80 -7.49
CA ALA A 191 -18.38 13.52 -6.86
C ALA A 191 -19.23 14.26 -7.93
N GLY A 192 -20.55 14.04 -7.90
CA GLY A 192 -21.50 14.67 -8.83
C GLY A 192 -21.63 14.01 -10.23
N GLN A 193 -20.83 12.98 -10.53
CA GLN A 193 -20.96 12.26 -11.81
C GLN A 193 -22.01 11.15 -11.72
N PRO A 194 -22.73 10.84 -12.84
CA PRO A 194 -23.60 9.67 -12.91
C PRO A 194 -22.84 8.39 -12.57
N LYS A 195 -23.50 7.44 -11.92
CA LYS A 195 -22.90 6.14 -11.55
C LYS A 195 -23.32 5.01 -12.47
N VAL A 196 -24.09 5.33 -13.52
CA VAL A 196 -24.58 4.40 -14.55
C VAL A 196 -23.96 4.79 -15.88
N SER A 197 -23.47 3.80 -16.61
CA SER A 197 -22.89 3.94 -17.95
C SER A 197 -22.84 2.57 -18.62
N ASP A 198 -22.85 2.54 -19.96
CA ASP A 198 -22.62 1.33 -20.74
C ASP A 198 -21.12 1.02 -20.93
N SER A 199 -20.25 1.83 -20.34
CA SER A 199 -18.80 1.62 -20.39
C SER A 199 -18.42 0.27 -19.80
N GLN A 200 -17.37 -0.33 -20.37
CA GLN A 200 -16.84 -1.62 -19.91
C GLN A 200 -15.96 -1.48 -18.67
N ILE A 201 -15.20 -0.36 -18.57
CA ILE A 201 -14.40 -0.07 -17.38
C ILE A 201 -14.97 1.11 -16.59
N PHE A 202 -15.09 0.92 -15.30
CA PHE A 202 -15.43 1.97 -14.33
C PHE A 202 -14.22 2.23 -13.44
N VAL A 203 -13.83 3.49 -13.28
CA VAL A 203 -12.74 3.90 -12.38
C VAL A 203 -13.31 4.83 -11.33
N SER A 204 -13.10 4.51 -10.05
CA SER A 204 -13.67 5.25 -8.92
C SER A 204 -12.74 5.29 -7.72
N THR A 205 -13.02 6.21 -6.79
CA THR A 205 -12.50 6.09 -5.42
C THR A 205 -13.51 5.32 -4.55
N TRP A 206 -13.03 4.65 -3.48
CA TRP A 206 -13.95 3.97 -2.55
C TRP A 206 -14.91 4.94 -1.86
N GLN A 207 -14.49 6.20 -1.61
CA GLN A 207 -15.34 7.22 -1.01
C GLN A 207 -16.56 7.57 -1.85
N SER A 208 -16.43 7.48 -3.18
CA SER A 208 -17.51 7.79 -4.13
C SER A 208 -18.56 6.69 -4.20
N ILE A 209 -18.19 5.43 -3.90
CA ILE A 209 -19.05 4.26 -4.18
C ILE A 209 -19.38 3.39 -2.96
N TYR A 210 -18.76 3.55 -1.79
CA TYR A 210 -18.96 2.63 -0.66
C TYR A 210 -20.41 2.60 -0.13
N LYS A 211 -21.21 3.66 -0.38
CA LYS A 211 -22.63 3.74 0.00
C LYS A 211 -23.56 3.05 -0.99
N GLU A 212 -23.07 2.74 -2.19
CA GLU A 212 -23.91 2.12 -3.22
C GLU A 212 -24.51 0.77 -2.78
N PRO A 213 -25.69 0.41 -3.30
CA PRO A 213 -26.35 -0.86 -3.00
C PRO A 213 -25.61 -2.05 -3.64
N LYS A 214 -25.97 -3.28 -3.25
CA LYS A 214 -25.40 -4.50 -3.85
C LYS A 214 -25.57 -4.56 -5.36
N SER A 215 -26.73 -4.14 -5.87
CA SER A 215 -27.02 -4.13 -7.31
C SER A 215 -26.04 -3.33 -8.14
N PHE A 216 -25.48 -2.24 -7.57
CA PHE A 216 -24.44 -1.47 -8.23
C PHE A 216 -23.15 -2.31 -8.41
N PHE A 217 -22.75 -3.09 -7.41
CA PHE A 217 -21.53 -3.89 -7.48
C PHE A 217 -21.73 -5.17 -8.31
N ASN A 218 -22.89 -5.77 -8.27
CA ASN A 218 -23.19 -7.05 -8.93
C ASN A 218 -23.31 -6.95 -10.47
N GLN A 219 -23.30 -5.74 -11.03
CA GLN A 219 -23.20 -5.57 -12.49
C GLN A 219 -21.79 -5.85 -13.05
N PHE A 220 -20.77 -5.94 -12.18
CA PHE A 220 -19.39 -6.15 -12.60
C PHE A 220 -19.02 -7.64 -12.55
N GLY A 221 -18.31 -8.10 -13.57
CA GLY A 221 -17.69 -9.44 -13.57
C GLY A 221 -16.35 -9.45 -12.82
N MET A 222 -15.68 -8.28 -12.76
CA MET A 222 -14.38 -8.13 -12.09
C MET A 222 -14.30 -6.86 -11.24
N ILE A 223 -13.69 -6.96 -10.06
CA ILE A 223 -13.30 -5.83 -9.23
C ILE A 223 -11.79 -5.89 -8.97
N MET A 224 -11.10 -4.80 -9.29
CA MET A 224 -9.69 -4.59 -8.98
C MET A 224 -9.53 -3.40 -8.04
N ILE A 225 -8.80 -3.58 -6.93
CA ILE A 225 -8.55 -2.50 -5.97
C ILE A 225 -7.05 -2.20 -5.92
N ASP A 226 -6.67 -1.01 -6.33
CA ASP A 226 -5.30 -0.52 -6.16
C ASP A 226 -5.07 -0.10 -4.70
N GLU A 227 -3.85 -0.30 -4.22
CA GLU A 227 -3.46 -0.10 -2.82
C GLU A 227 -4.39 -0.83 -1.84
N CYS A 228 -4.70 -2.10 -2.15
CA CYS A 228 -5.63 -2.94 -1.40
C CYS A 228 -5.26 -3.12 0.08
N HIS A 229 -4.03 -2.82 0.49
CA HIS A 229 -3.62 -2.79 1.90
C HIS A 229 -4.47 -1.81 2.75
N LEU A 230 -5.16 -0.85 2.10
CA LEU A 230 -6.14 0.05 2.74
C LEU A 230 -7.52 -0.60 2.94
N ALA A 231 -7.74 -1.82 2.39
CA ALA A 231 -9.03 -2.53 2.46
C ALA A 231 -9.41 -3.04 3.87
N THR A 232 -8.55 -2.86 4.85
CA THR A 232 -8.90 -3.04 6.28
C THR A 232 -9.86 -1.95 6.78
N SER A 233 -10.07 -0.86 6.01
CA SER A 233 -11.07 0.16 6.32
C SER A 233 -12.50 -0.36 6.09
N GLN A 234 -13.45 0.13 6.89
CA GLN A 234 -14.87 -0.25 6.82
C GLN A 234 -15.48 -0.04 5.42
N SER A 235 -15.07 1.03 4.74
CA SER A 235 -15.60 1.39 3.41
C SER A 235 -15.23 0.35 2.35
N LEU A 236 -13.96 -0.05 2.29
CA LEU A 236 -13.49 -1.05 1.32
C LEU A 236 -14.00 -2.46 1.66
N LYS A 237 -14.04 -2.84 2.95
CA LYS A 237 -14.74 -4.07 3.39
C LYS A 237 -16.19 -4.06 2.91
N GLY A 238 -16.89 -2.92 3.09
CA GLY A 238 -18.27 -2.74 2.65
C GLY A 238 -18.45 -2.96 1.15
N ILE A 239 -17.57 -2.46 0.31
CA ILE A 239 -17.59 -2.69 -1.15
C ILE A 239 -17.45 -4.18 -1.44
N MET A 240 -16.40 -4.82 -0.92
CA MET A 240 -16.08 -6.22 -1.23
C MET A 240 -17.15 -7.20 -0.69
N THR A 241 -17.82 -6.86 0.41
CA THR A 241 -18.89 -7.70 0.99
C THR A 241 -20.25 -7.49 0.33
N LYS A 242 -20.47 -6.35 -0.37
CA LYS A 242 -21.66 -6.09 -1.17
C LYS A 242 -21.58 -6.68 -2.59
N ALA A 243 -20.37 -6.88 -3.10
CA ALA A 243 -20.11 -7.43 -4.43
C ALA A 243 -20.31 -8.95 -4.44
N THR A 244 -21.53 -9.42 -4.19
CA THR A 244 -21.84 -10.84 -3.93
C THR A 244 -21.79 -11.71 -5.19
N GLU A 245 -22.03 -11.12 -6.38
CA GLU A 245 -22.02 -11.84 -7.67
C GLU A 245 -20.66 -11.76 -8.38
N VAL A 246 -19.73 -10.95 -7.86
CA VAL A 246 -18.45 -10.70 -8.53
C VAL A 246 -17.46 -11.83 -8.25
N LYS A 247 -17.19 -12.66 -9.24
CA LYS A 247 -16.27 -13.80 -9.16
C LYS A 247 -14.81 -13.35 -9.15
N LEU A 248 -14.43 -12.45 -10.07
CA LEU A 248 -13.04 -12.01 -10.24
C LEU A 248 -12.71 -10.84 -9.29
N ARG A 249 -11.87 -11.13 -8.29
CA ARG A 249 -11.56 -10.20 -7.18
C ARG A 249 -10.07 -10.05 -6.98
N TYR A 250 -9.51 -8.93 -7.39
CA TYR A 250 -8.07 -8.72 -7.29
C TYR A 250 -7.74 -7.47 -6.47
N GLY A 251 -6.89 -7.64 -5.48
CA GLY A 251 -6.26 -6.53 -4.77
C GLY A 251 -4.83 -6.36 -5.24
N LEU A 252 -4.43 -5.17 -5.68
CA LEU A 252 -3.06 -4.86 -6.05
C LEU A 252 -2.44 -3.94 -5.01
N SER A 253 -1.17 -4.16 -4.67
CA SER A 253 -0.44 -3.25 -3.77
C SER A 253 1.07 -3.35 -3.97
N GLY A 254 1.78 -2.25 -3.66
CA GLY A 254 3.24 -2.26 -3.57
C GLY A 254 3.76 -2.94 -2.30
N THR A 255 2.95 -2.99 -1.26
CA THR A 255 3.35 -3.44 0.08
C THR A 255 2.19 -4.03 0.84
N ILE A 256 2.48 -4.88 1.82
CA ILE A 256 1.49 -5.39 2.79
C ILE A 256 1.96 -5.07 4.20
N GLN A 257 1.02 -4.79 5.09
CA GLN A 257 1.29 -4.72 6.52
C GLN A 257 1.56 -6.12 7.07
N ASP A 258 2.61 -6.27 7.87
CA ASP A 258 3.03 -7.58 8.41
C ASP A 258 2.11 -8.12 9.53
N ALA A 259 1.12 -7.34 9.99
CA ALA A 259 0.18 -7.81 11.00
C ALA A 259 -0.68 -8.94 10.46
N LYS A 260 -0.63 -10.11 11.11
CA LYS A 260 -1.38 -11.32 10.72
C LYS A 260 -2.87 -11.06 10.51
N THR A 261 -3.48 -10.19 11.32
CA THR A 261 -4.89 -9.80 11.20
C THR A 261 -5.18 -9.12 9.87
N ASN A 262 -4.38 -8.11 9.50
CA ASN A 262 -4.56 -7.37 8.25
C ASN A 262 -4.36 -8.28 7.04
N ARG A 263 -3.38 -9.19 7.11
CA ARG A 263 -3.13 -10.18 6.07
C ARG A 263 -4.34 -11.08 5.84
N LEU A 264 -4.89 -11.67 6.92
CA LEU A 264 -6.04 -12.58 6.80
C LEU A 264 -7.33 -11.86 6.39
N GLU A 265 -7.51 -10.60 6.78
CA GLU A 265 -8.62 -9.79 6.25
C GLU A 265 -8.50 -9.59 4.73
N LEU A 266 -7.32 -9.25 4.24
CA LEU A 266 -7.06 -9.09 2.81
C LEU A 266 -7.26 -10.41 2.05
N GLU A 267 -6.67 -11.50 2.55
CA GLU A 267 -6.84 -12.82 1.94
C GLU A 267 -8.30 -13.30 1.99
N GLY A 268 -9.04 -12.91 3.02
CA GLY A 268 -10.48 -13.18 3.11
C GLY A 268 -11.30 -12.51 2.03
N LEU A 269 -10.98 -11.26 1.71
CA LEU A 269 -11.71 -10.45 0.73
C LEU A 269 -11.28 -10.76 -0.72
N PHE A 270 -9.99 -11.01 -0.94
CA PHE A 270 -9.39 -11.12 -2.28
C PHE A 270 -8.80 -12.50 -2.59
N GLY A 271 -8.46 -13.32 -1.62
CA GLY A 271 -7.74 -14.58 -1.82
C GLY A 271 -6.25 -14.50 -1.48
N LYS A 272 -5.50 -15.54 -1.84
CA LYS A 272 -4.08 -15.69 -1.48
C LYS A 272 -3.22 -14.52 -1.98
N ILE A 273 -2.23 -14.18 -1.15
CA ILE A 273 -1.21 -13.19 -1.49
C ILE A 273 -0.18 -13.81 -2.42
N LYS A 274 0.03 -13.18 -3.58
CA LYS A 274 1.05 -13.54 -4.57
C LYS A 274 1.98 -12.36 -4.81
N ARG A 275 3.26 -12.53 -4.54
CA ARG A 275 4.30 -11.55 -4.87
C ARG A 275 4.84 -11.85 -6.27
N LEU A 276 4.82 -10.87 -7.16
CA LEU A 276 5.29 -11.02 -8.54
C LEU A 276 6.77 -10.71 -8.66
N THR A 277 7.23 -9.67 -8.00
CA THR A 277 8.63 -9.22 -8.03
C THR A 277 8.96 -8.41 -6.77
N THR A 278 10.22 -8.04 -6.60
CA THR A 278 10.71 -7.22 -5.49
C THR A 278 11.36 -5.94 -6.01
N SER A 279 11.46 -4.92 -5.15
CA SER A 279 12.18 -3.69 -5.51
C SER A 279 13.62 -3.98 -5.92
N LYS A 280 14.28 -4.93 -5.23
CA LYS A 280 15.65 -5.33 -5.54
C LYS A 280 15.80 -5.96 -6.92
N GLN A 281 14.86 -6.86 -7.31
CA GLN A 281 14.86 -7.44 -8.65
C GLN A 281 14.68 -6.36 -9.72
N LEU A 282 13.73 -5.43 -9.54
CA LEU A 282 13.49 -4.33 -10.48
C LEU A 282 14.69 -3.39 -10.62
N MET A 283 15.46 -3.16 -9.54
CA MET A 283 16.72 -2.40 -9.58
C MET A 283 17.79 -3.16 -10.35
N ASN A 284 17.99 -4.45 -10.06
CA ASN A 284 18.98 -5.29 -10.74
C ASN A 284 18.72 -5.39 -12.25
N GLU A 285 17.44 -5.42 -12.65
CA GLU A 285 17.00 -5.43 -14.06
C GLU A 285 17.03 -4.03 -14.69
N GLY A 286 17.39 -3.02 -13.91
CA GLY A 286 17.41 -1.65 -14.36
C GLY A 286 16.02 -1.08 -14.70
N THR A 287 14.93 -1.65 -14.21
CA THR A 287 13.58 -1.08 -14.31
C THR A 287 13.37 0.07 -13.34
N LEU A 288 13.97 -0.01 -12.15
CA LEU A 288 14.05 1.07 -11.17
C LEU A 288 15.48 1.60 -11.05
N ALA A 289 15.64 2.84 -10.62
CA ALA A 289 16.92 3.39 -10.25
C ALA A 289 17.47 2.71 -8.98
N GLU A 290 18.78 2.61 -8.84
CA GLU A 290 19.39 2.09 -7.61
C GLU A 290 19.07 3.01 -6.43
N LEU A 291 18.83 2.41 -5.26
CA LEU A 291 18.59 3.15 -4.02
C LEU A 291 19.77 3.00 -3.05
N TYR A 292 20.34 4.13 -2.69
CA TYR A 292 21.32 4.24 -1.62
C TYR A 292 20.67 4.89 -0.40
N ILE A 293 20.73 4.24 0.76
CA ILE A 293 20.20 4.79 2.00
C ILE A 293 21.36 5.27 2.86
N LYS A 294 21.42 6.57 3.08
CA LYS A 294 22.35 7.21 4.01
C LYS A 294 21.61 7.56 5.29
N THR A 295 21.72 6.71 6.30
CA THR A 295 21.18 6.99 7.63
C THR A 295 22.11 7.97 8.34
N VAL A 296 21.59 9.12 8.69
CA VAL A 296 22.30 10.16 9.43
C VAL A 296 21.76 10.23 10.84
N VAL A 297 22.52 9.70 11.80
CA VAL A 297 22.17 9.70 13.23
C VAL A 297 22.68 10.98 13.85
N LEU A 298 21.78 11.90 14.15
CA LEU A 298 22.07 13.14 14.88
C LEU A 298 22.18 12.82 16.37
N THR A 299 23.32 13.14 16.95
CA THR A 299 23.57 12.96 18.38
C THR A 299 23.47 14.29 19.10
N TYR A 300 22.66 14.33 20.15
CA TYR A 300 22.31 15.54 20.89
C TYR A 300 23.18 15.68 22.17
N PRO A 301 23.36 16.91 22.65
CA PRO A 301 23.94 17.16 23.94
C PRO A 301 23.23 16.39 25.07
N ILE A 302 23.97 16.00 26.12
CA ILE A 302 23.46 15.14 27.19
C ILE A 302 22.33 15.80 27.99
N ASP A 303 22.37 17.11 28.17
CA ASP A 303 21.32 17.89 28.82
C ASP A 303 19.97 17.79 28.07
N GLN A 304 19.97 17.89 26.76
CA GLN A 304 18.78 17.73 25.96
C GLN A 304 18.22 16.29 26.06
N SER A 305 19.09 15.28 26.02
CA SER A 305 18.70 13.88 26.21
C SER A 305 18.11 13.63 27.61
N MET A 306 18.61 14.33 28.63
CA MET A 306 18.09 14.28 30.00
C MET A 306 16.67 14.85 30.11
N VAL A 307 16.35 15.90 29.37
CA VAL A 307 15.02 16.48 29.33
C VAL A 307 14.06 15.57 28.57
N VAL A 308 14.44 15.13 27.38
CA VAL A 308 13.58 14.34 26.47
C VAL A 308 13.29 12.93 27.00
N LYS A 309 14.14 12.37 27.87
CA LYS A 309 13.92 10.99 28.41
C LYS A 309 12.54 10.79 29.06
N ASP A 310 11.92 11.85 29.56
CA ASP A 310 10.63 11.78 30.26
C ASP A 310 9.44 12.23 29.39
N TYR A 311 9.70 12.62 28.15
CA TYR A 311 8.71 13.00 27.19
C TYR A 311 7.88 11.80 26.71
N ASN A 312 6.60 12.05 26.44
CA ASN A 312 5.81 11.15 25.62
C ASN A 312 6.13 11.35 24.11
N TYR A 313 5.58 10.50 23.27
CA TYR A 313 5.87 10.53 21.82
C TYR A 313 5.54 11.88 21.17
N LYS A 314 4.43 12.54 21.56
CA LYS A 314 4.03 13.82 21.00
C LYS A 314 4.98 14.94 21.39
N GLU A 315 5.38 14.97 22.65
CA GLU A 315 6.36 15.93 23.19
C GLU A 315 7.73 15.76 22.55
N GLU A 316 8.20 14.52 22.36
CA GLU A 316 9.46 14.23 21.64
C GLU A 316 9.40 14.74 20.19
N ILE A 317 8.31 14.50 19.48
CA ILE A 317 8.15 14.99 18.10
C ILE A 317 8.11 16.53 18.05
N ASP A 318 7.41 17.19 18.98
CA ASP A 318 7.34 18.66 19.02
C ASP A 318 8.73 19.26 19.29
N PHE A 319 9.50 18.67 20.23
CA PHE A 319 10.89 19.04 20.49
C PHE A 319 11.74 18.93 19.21
N LEU A 320 11.68 17.81 18.50
CA LEU A 320 12.47 17.57 17.29
C LEU A 320 12.10 18.53 16.15
N CYS A 321 10.82 18.79 15.96
CA CYS A 321 10.33 19.70 14.90
C CYS A 321 10.74 21.15 15.15
N ARG A 322 10.87 21.57 16.42
CA ARG A 322 11.25 22.95 16.82
C ARG A 322 12.75 23.12 17.04
N ASN A 323 13.53 22.05 17.06
CA ASN A 323 14.96 22.13 17.28
C ASN A 323 15.67 22.83 16.12
N GLN A 324 16.24 24.01 16.39
CA GLN A 324 16.85 24.86 15.37
C GLN A 324 18.09 24.22 14.75
N ASN A 325 18.94 23.56 15.54
CA ASN A 325 20.15 22.93 15.05
C ASN A 325 19.82 21.78 14.11
N ARG A 326 18.79 21.00 14.44
CA ARG A 326 18.24 19.96 13.58
C ARG A 326 17.70 20.55 12.26
N THR A 327 16.92 21.63 12.33
CA THR A 327 16.39 22.33 11.16
C THR A 327 17.52 22.87 10.29
N ASN A 328 18.55 23.47 10.90
CA ASN A 328 19.74 23.98 10.20
C ASN A 328 20.50 22.85 9.49
N PHE A 329 20.65 21.70 10.16
CA PHE A 329 21.30 20.53 9.56
C PHE A 329 20.52 20.05 8.33
N ILE A 330 19.20 19.88 8.42
CA ILE A 330 18.37 19.44 7.30
C ILE A 330 18.40 20.45 6.15
N ARG A 331 18.35 21.74 6.46
CA ARG A 331 18.50 22.82 5.48
C ARG A 331 19.82 22.69 4.71
N ASN A 332 20.94 22.65 5.42
CA ASN A 332 22.27 22.57 4.81
C ASN A 332 22.37 21.31 3.94
N LEU A 333 21.94 20.17 4.48
CA LEU A 333 21.90 18.91 3.72
C LEU A 333 21.09 19.06 2.42
N ALA A 334 19.93 19.74 2.45
CA ALA A 334 19.11 19.93 1.27
C ALA A 334 19.74 20.88 0.23
N LEU A 335 20.41 21.93 0.70
CA LEU A 335 21.12 22.88 -0.15
C LEU A 335 22.36 22.26 -0.82
N ASP A 336 23.06 21.36 -0.12
CA ASP A 336 24.26 20.69 -0.61
C ASP A 336 24.01 19.61 -1.68
N GLN A 337 22.74 19.15 -1.84
CA GLN A 337 22.45 18.10 -2.81
C GLN A 337 22.39 18.68 -4.23
N GLU A 338 22.95 17.97 -5.19
CA GLU A 338 22.78 18.28 -6.61
C GLU A 338 21.43 17.76 -7.13
N GLY A 339 20.88 18.47 -8.11
CA GLY A 339 19.65 18.07 -8.78
C GLY A 339 18.38 18.32 -7.94
N ILE A 340 17.33 17.60 -8.25
CA ILE A 340 16.04 17.74 -7.54
C ILE A 340 16.08 17.01 -6.22
N THR A 341 15.93 17.76 -5.14
CA THR A 341 15.90 17.25 -3.76
C THR A 341 14.49 17.35 -3.18
N LEU A 342 14.00 16.24 -2.63
CA LEU A 342 12.71 16.16 -1.95
C LEU A 342 12.92 16.13 -0.44
N VAL A 343 12.40 17.11 0.29
CA VAL A 343 12.41 17.16 1.76
C VAL A 343 11.02 16.83 2.29
N LEU A 344 10.88 15.71 3.00
CA LEU A 344 9.60 15.19 3.45
C LEU A 344 9.34 15.51 4.93
N PHE A 345 8.25 16.26 5.18
CA PHE A 345 7.77 16.61 6.51
C PHE A 345 6.39 15.99 6.81
N GLN A 346 5.92 16.06 8.07
CA GLN A 346 4.62 15.54 8.50
C GLN A 346 3.61 16.65 8.87
N PHE A 347 4.02 17.64 9.64
CA PHE A 347 3.16 18.71 10.14
C PHE A 347 3.41 20.00 9.37
N VAL A 348 2.35 20.63 8.84
CA VAL A 348 2.45 21.81 7.98
C VAL A 348 3.02 22.99 8.78
N GLU A 349 2.32 23.44 9.79
CA GLU A 349 2.65 24.64 10.57
C GLU A 349 3.93 24.46 11.41
N ASN A 350 3.98 23.40 12.22
CA ASN A 350 5.04 23.21 13.22
C ASN A 350 6.34 22.59 12.68
N HIS A 351 6.40 22.22 11.40
CA HIS A 351 7.59 21.59 10.83
C HIS A 351 7.84 22.05 9.38
N GLY A 352 6.86 21.89 8.48
CA GLY A 352 7.02 22.21 7.07
C GLY A 352 7.34 23.68 6.81
N GLU A 353 6.63 24.60 7.45
CA GLU A 353 6.84 26.04 7.33
C GLU A 353 8.19 26.48 7.91
N LEU A 354 8.60 25.90 9.03
CA LEU A 354 9.91 26.18 9.64
C LEU A 354 11.06 25.73 8.73
N LEU A 355 10.97 24.56 8.14
CA LEU A 355 11.94 24.06 7.15
C LEU A 355 11.96 24.94 5.91
N LEU A 356 10.79 25.27 5.36
CA LEU A 356 10.68 26.14 4.18
C LEU A 356 11.32 27.51 4.42
N LYS A 357 10.99 28.14 5.55
CA LYS A 357 11.56 29.44 5.93
C LYS A 357 13.09 29.36 6.03
N SER A 358 13.61 28.38 6.78
CA SER A 358 15.02 28.19 6.96
C SER A 358 15.77 27.92 5.64
N ILE A 359 15.17 27.11 4.75
CA ILE A 359 15.77 26.84 3.43
C ILE A 359 15.77 28.11 2.56
N LYS A 360 14.67 28.87 2.51
CA LYS A 360 14.57 30.10 1.74
C LYS A 360 15.57 31.17 2.18
N GLU A 361 15.80 31.31 3.49
CA GLU A 361 16.72 32.28 4.06
C GLU A 361 18.18 32.10 3.64
N LYS A 362 18.58 30.88 3.29
CA LYS A 362 19.96 30.52 2.92
C LYS A 362 20.10 30.05 1.48
N ASN A 363 19.00 30.03 0.74
CA ASN A 363 19.00 29.59 -0.66
C ASN A 363 19.34 30.75 -1.59
N GLU A 364 20.32 30.56 -2.45
CA GLU A 364 20.77 31.56 -3.44
C GLU A 364 20.42 31.15 -4.87
N GLU A 365 20.34 29.85 -5.19
CA GLU A 365 20.34 29.38 -6.58
C GLU A 365 19.21 28.41 -6.95
N LYS A 366 18.61 27.72 -5.96
CA LYS A 366 17.65 26.64 -6.26
C LYS A 366 16.22 27.12 -6.29
N THR A 367 15.43 26.58 -7.23
CA THR A 367 13.97 26.78 -7.20
C THR A 367 13.35 26.01 -6.02
N ILE A 368 12.57 26.67 -5.17
CA ILE A 368 11.95 26.06 -3.99
C ILE A 368 10.45 25.94 -4.21
N PHE A 369 9.92 24.73 -4.00
CA PHE A 369 8.48 24.45 -4.01
C PHE A 369 8.01 23.99 -2.64
N TYR A 370 6.78 24.39 -2.26
CA TYR A 370 6.13 23.93 -1.03
C TYR A 370 4.81 23.23 -1.35
N VAL A 371 4.69 21.96 -0.96
CA VAL A 371 3.59 21.12 -1.40
C VAL A 371 2.99 20.35 -0.22
N HIS A 372 1.72 20.62 0.07
CA HIS A 372 0.95 19.92 1.12
C HIS A 372 -0.52 19.75 0.71
N GLY A 373 -1.34 19.16 1.58
CA GLY A 373 -2.74 18.85 1.27
C GLY A 373 -3.62 20.05 0.94
N GLY A 374 -3.27 21.25 1.42
CA GLY A 374 -3.96 22.50 1.11
C GLY A 374 -3.60 23.14 -0.23
N VAL A 375 -2.58 22.61 -0.95
CA VAL A 375 -2.22 23.09 -2.29
C VAL A 375 -3.15 22.49 -3.34
N ALA A 376 -3.68 23.30 -4.26
CA ALA A 376 -4.58 22.84 -5.31
C ALA A 376 -3.93 21.75 -6.21
N ALA A 377 -4.74 20.93 -6.85
CA ALA A 377 -4.25 19.84 -7.67
C ALA A 377 -3.51 20.37 -8.92
N GLU A 378 -4.00 21.45 -9.48
CA GLU A 378 -3.43 22.17 -10.63
C GLU A 378 -2.04 22.71 -10.31
N ASP A 379 -1.86 23.31 -9.14
CA ASP A 379 -0.56 23.84 -8.69
C ASP A 379 0.45 22.73 -8.47
N ARG A 380 0.01 21.60 -7.93
CA ARG A 380 0.86 20.41 -7.76
C ARG A 380 1.32 19.83 -9.11
N GLU A 381 0.44 19.85 -10.11
CA GLU A 381 0.79 19.43 -11.46
C GLU A 381 1.74 20.46 -12.13
N ALA A 382 1.57 21.76 -11.90
CA ALA A 382 2.49 22.79 -12.34
C ALA A 382 3.91 22.56 -11.78
N VAL A 383 4.03 22.26 -10.48
CA VAL A 383 5.33 21.89 -9.87
C VAL A 383 5.96 20.70 -10.58
N ARG A 384 5.18 19.66 -10.90
CA ARG A 384 5.68 18.50 -11.64
C ARG A 384 6.24 18.91 -13.01
N LEU A 385 5.48 19.71 -13.78
CA LEU A 385 5.89 20.16 -15.11
C LEU A 385 7.15 21.05 -15.09
N ILE A 386 7.29 21.90 -14.07
CA ILE A 386 8.49 22.72 -13.89
C ILE A 386 9.68 21.82 -13.57
N CYS A 387 9.53 20.85 -12.68
CA CYS A 387 10.58 19.90 -12.35
C CYS A 387 10.99 18.98 -13.50
N ASP A 388 10.13 18.75 -14.48
CA ASP A 388 10.50 18.03 -15.71
C ASP A 388 11.48 18.83 -16.58
N ARG A 389 11.49 20.16 -16.45
CA ARG A 389 12.35 21.09 -17.22
C ARG A 389 13.53 21.64 -16.42
N ASN A 390 13.37 21.77 -15.10
CA ASN A 390 14.38 22.28 -14.18
C ASN A 390 15.13 21.12 -13.51
N GLU A 391 16.44 21.16 -13.51
CA GLU A 391 17.27 20.11 -12.92
C GLU A 391 17.81 20.48 -11.53
N ASN A 392 17.57 21.70 -11.02
CA ASN A 392 18.05 22.16 -9.72
C ASN A 392 16.92 22.77 -8.88
N ALA A 393 16.27 21.94 -8.07
CA ALA A 393 15.14 22.38 -7.25
C ALA A 393 15.08 21.66 -5.89
N ILE A 394 14.49 22.32 -4.90
CA ILE A 394 14.12 21.72 -3.61
C ILE A 394 12.60 21.71 -3.48
N ILE A 395 12.03 20.53 -3.25
CA ILE A 395 10.61 20.33 -3.02
C ILE A 395 10.41 20.00 -1.55
N VAL A 396 9.87 20.93 -0.78
CA VAL A 396 9.48 20.70 0.61
C VAL A 396 8.04 20.21 0.61
N ALA A 397 7.81 18.93 0.90
CA ALA A 397 6.51 18.30 0.72
C ALA A 397 6.04 17.53 1.95
N SER A 398 4.71 17.53 2.19
CA SER A 398 4.15 16.66 3.22
C SER A 398 4.17 15.20 2.78
N MET A 399 4.51 14.29 3.72
CA MET A 399 4.58 12.84 3.45
C MET A 399 3.28 12.29 2.88
N GLY A 400 2.12 12.76 3.37
CA GLY A 400 0.80 12.34 2.90
C GLY A 400 0.53 12.73 1.47
N THR A 401 0.78 13.98 1.11
CA THR A 401 0.52 14.51 -0.23
C THR A 401 1.47 13.89 -1.26
N PHE A 402 2.76 13.74 -0.91
CA PHE A 402 3.72 13.14 -1.81
C PHE A 402 3.45 11.64 -2.05
N SER A 403 3.06 10.90 -1.01
CA SER A 403 2.77 9.46 -1.15
C SER A 403 1.55 9.15 -2.03
N THR A 404 0.64 10.10 -2.23
CA THR A 404 -0.64 9.86 -2.94
C THR A 404 -0.83 10.64 -4.23
N GLY A 405 0.00 11.65 -4.56
CA GLY A 405 -0.39 12.58 -5.62
C GLY A 405 0.67 13.14 -6.56
N ILE A 406 1.96 13.05 -6.27
CA ILE A 406 2.99 13.69 -7.10
C ILE A 406 3.97 12.67 -7.65
N ASN A 407 4.18 12.69 -8.97
CA ASN A 407 5.14 11.83 -9.63
C ASN A 407 6.22 12.69 -10.32
N ILE A 408 7.39 12.80 -9.72
CA ILE A 408 8.54 13.52 -10.28
C ILE A 408 9.70 12.55 -10.50
N PRO A 409 9.87 12.02 -11.71
CA PRO A 409 10.90 11.00 -12.00
C PRO A 409 12.33 11.49 -11.79
N LYS A 410 12.61 12.79 -11.95
CA LYS A 410 13.96 13.37 -11.87
C LYS A 410 14.51 13.58 -10.45
N ILE A 411 13.77 13.21 -9.40
CA ILE A 411 14.28 13.32 -8.00
C ILE A 411 15.55 12.50 -7.85
N LYS A 412 16.64 13.13 -7.42
CA LYS A 412 17.94 12.49 -7.12
C LYS A 412 18.13 12.24 -5.64
N SER A 413 17.64 13.13 -4.78
CA SER A 413 17.79 13.02 -3.33
C SER A 413 16.44 13.11 -2.61
N VAL A 414 16.23 12.28 -1.59
CA VAL A 414 15.07 12.31 -0.71
C VAL A 414 15.55 12.43 0.73
N ILE A 415 15.05 13.42 1.47
CA ILE A 415 15.40 13.63 2.88
C ILE A 415 14.16 13.38 3.74
N PHE A 416 14.22 12.38 4.60
CA PHE A 416 13.20 12.16 5.62
C PHE A 416 13.44 13.11 6.79
N ALA A 417 12.91 14.32 6.69
CA ALA A 417 13.00 15.32 7.73
C ALA A 417 12.16 14.98 8.97
N HIS A 418 11.07 14.20 8.80
CA HIS A 418 10.24 13.72 9.90
C HIS A 418 10.47 12.22 10.15
N PRO A 419 10.77 11.81 11.41
CA PRO A 419 10.95 10.41 11.75
C PRO A 419 9.62 9.66 11.65
N THR A 420 9.51 8.78 10.65
CA THR A 420 8.31 7.96 10.43
C THR A 420 8.49 6.53 10.94
N LYS A 421 7.43 5.97 11.49
CA LYS A 421 7.34 4.55 11.83
C LYS A 421 6.82 3.70 10.67
N SER A 422 6.07 4.30 9.75
CA SER A 422 5.31 3.57 8.73
C SER A 422 6.19 3.06 7.61
N LYS A 423 6.46 1.75 7.59
CA LYS A 423 7.10 0.99 6.49
C LYS A 423 6.44 1.28 5.13
N ILE A 424 5.11 1.32 5.09
CA ILE A 424 4.36 1.56 3.86
C ILE A 424 4.61 2.95 3.30
N ARG A 425 4.51 3.99 4.14
CA ARG A 425 4.78 5.37 3.72
C ARG A 425 6.22 5.56 3.26
N THR A 426 7.16 4.95 3.98
CA THR A 426 8.58 4.93 3.61
C THR A 426 8.76 4.35 2.21
N LEU A 427 8.21 3.15 1.94
CA LEU A 427 8.30 2.50 0.64
C LEU A 427 7.63 3.26 -0.48
N GLN A 428 6.44 3.79 -0.24
CA GLN A 428 5.71 4.57 -1.25
C GLN A 428 6.44 5.85 -1.62
N SER A 429 7.03 6.54 -0.63
CA SER A 429 7.83 7.74 -0.86
C SER A 429 9.10 7.44 -1.65
N ILE A 430 9.82 6.39 -1.25
CA ILE A 430 11.02 5.93 -1.97
C ILE A 430 10.66 5.46 -3.38
N GLY A 431 9.65 4.63 -3.53
CA GLY A 431 9.27 4.02 -4.82
C GLY A 431 8.92 5.04 -5.90
N ARG A 432 8.44 6.24 -5.54
CA ARG A 432 8.23 7.33 -6.48
C ARG A 432 9.53 7.98 -6.93
N GLY A 433 10.48 8.11 -6.01
CA GLY A 433 11.84 8.56 -6.33
C GLY A 433 12.63 7.56 -7.18
N LEU A 434 12.31 6.26 -7.12
CA LEU A 434 13.02 5.21 -7.86
C LEU A 434 12.64 5.13 -9.34
N ARG A 435 11.61 5.83 -9.81
CA ARG A 435 11.27 5.81 -11.24
C ARG A 435 12.43 6.33 -12.08
N LYS A 436 12.74 5.59 -13.14
CA LYS A 436 13.77 6.01 -14.09
C LYS A 436 13.36 7.28 -14.84
N ALA A 437 14.34 8.14 -15.04
CA ALA A 437 14.26 9.28 -15.97
C ALA A 437 15.54 9.28 -16.82
N LYS A 438 15.53 10.00 -17.94
CA LYS A 438 16.70 10.14 -18.78
C LYS A 438 17.86 10.73 -17.95
N GLY A 439 19.00 10.06 -17.93
CA GLY A 439 20.18 10.48 -17.17
C GLY A 439 20.17 10.15 -15.65
N LYS A 440 19.12 9.49 -15.14
CA LYS A 440 19.02 9.11 -13.73
C LYS A 440 19.32 7.62 -13.54
N ILE A 441 20.42 7.33 -12.85
CA ILE A 441 20.88 5.98 -12.58
C ILE A 441 20.51 5.55 -11.15
N ASP A 442 20.56 6.48 -10.18
CA ASP A 442 20.39 6.22 -8.76
C ASP A 442 19.58 7.30 -8.03
N VAL A 443 19.22 6.99 -6.80
CA VAL A 443 18.56 7.89 -5.84
C VAL A 443 19.20 7.69 -4.47
N THR A 444 19.52 8.80 -3.80
CA THR A 444 19.97 8.79 -2.41
C THR A 444 18.82 9.15 -1.46
N LEU A 445 18.52 8.27 -0.51
CA LEU A 445 17.65 8.56 0.62
C LEU A 445 18.50 8.93 1.84
N PHE A 446 18.29 10.12 2.38
CA PHE A 446 18.81 10.53 3.68
C PHE A 446 17.74 10.26 4.75
N ASP A 447 17.96 9.24 5.58
CA ASP A 447 17.11 8.93 6.72
C ASP A 447 17.66 9.61 7.97
N ILE A 448 17.04 10.73 8.37
CA ILE A 448 17.46 11.50 9.55
C ILE A 448 16.92 10.82 10.79
N VAL A 449 17.84 10.47 11.68
CA VAL A 449 17.59 9.75 12.92
C VAL A 449 18.05 10.60 14.11
N ASP A 450 17.24 10.67 15.14
CA ASP A 450 17.49 11.48 16.31
C ASP A 450 17.86 10.59 17.50
N ASP A 451 19.14 10.61 17.90
CA ASP A 451 19.68 9.84 19.03
C ASP A 451 19.66 10.68 20.32
N LEU A 452 18.52 10.63 21.00
CA LEU A 452 18.29 11.27 22.30
C LEU A 452 18.29 10.23 23.44
N ARG A 453 19.01 9.13 23.25
CA ARG A 453 19.13 8.09 24.27
C ARG A 453 19.78 8.62 25.53
N TYR A 454 19.20 8.28 26.67
CA TYR A 454 19.77 8.58 27.97
C TYR A 454 19.97 7.28 28.75
N LYS A 455 21.22 6.95 29.08
CA LYS A 455 21.61 5.67 29.70
C LYS A 455 21.05 4.49 28.87
N LYS A 456 20.20 3.65 29.46
CA LYS A 456 19.58 2.49 28.80
C LYS A 456 18.22 2.82 28.14
N LYS A 457 17.67 4.02 28.38
CA LYS A 457 16.35 4.42 27.83
C LYS A 457 16.51 4.95 26.41
N LYS A 458 15.86 4.31 25.47
CA LYS A 458 15.77 4.75 24.07
C LYS A 458 14.61 5.71 23.92
N ASN A 459 14.78 6.76 23.15
CA ASN A 459 13.70 7.64 22.73
C ASN A 459 12.82 6.98 21.66
N TYR A 460 11.60 7.47 21.46
CA TYR A 460 10.60 6.85 20.57
C TYR A 460 11.07 6.83 19.10
N THR A 461 11.62 7.94 18.61
CA THR A 461 12.03 8.05 17.21
C THR A 461 13.25 7.20 16.89
N TYR A 462 14.11 6.94 17.87
CA TYR A 462 15.21 5.99 17.74
C TYR A 462 14.70 4.54 17.63
N ASN A 463 13.68 4.16 18.41
CA ASN A 463 13.03 2.85 18.27
C ASN A 463 12.36 2.71 16.89
N HIS A 464 11.80 3.78 16.34
CA HIS A 464 11.24 3.77 14.98
C HIS A 464 12.32 3.58 13.90
N PHE A 465 13.51 4.15 14.12
CA PHE A 465 14.67 3.92 13.26
C PHE A 465 15.08 2.45 13.23
N GLU A 466 15.19 1.79 14.38
CA GLU A 466 15.55 0.38 14.43
C GLU A 466 14.58 -0.49 13.61
N GLN A 467 13.28 -0.14 13.63
CA GLN A 467 12.28 -0.81 12.79
C GLN A 467 12.48 -0.52 11.29
N ARG A 468 12.85 0.72 10.92
CA ARG A 468 13.18 1.05 9.53
C ARG A 468 14.44 0.33 9.06
N LEU A 469 15.47 0.27 9.90
CA LEU A 469 16.72 -0.41 9.59
C LEU A 469 16.49 -1.92 9.33
N ALA A 470 15.71 -2.58 10.19
CA ALA A 470 15.32 -3.98 9.98
C ALA A 470 14.61 -4.17 8.64
N PHE A 471 13.76 -3.21 8.26
CA PHE A 471 13.10 -3.21 6.98
C PHE A 471 14.07 -2.99 5.81
N TYR A 472 15.00 -2.02 5.89
CA TYR A 472 16.01 -1.78 4.85
C TYR A 472 16.87 -3.02 4.60
N THR A 473 17.23 -3.73 5.68
CA THR A 473 17.96 -5.00 5.61
C THR A 473 17.13 -6.09 4.93
N ALA A 474 15.84 -6.22 5.29
CA ALA A 474 14.95 -7.22 4.70
C ALA A 474 14.70 -7.02 3.19
N GLU A 475 14.66 -5.75 2.73
CA GLU A 475 14.55 -5.39 1.30
C GLU A 475 15.94 -5.37 0.60
N GLN A 476 17.02 -5.65 1.32
CA GLN A 476 18.41 -5.67 0.81
C GLN A 476 18.86 -4.34 0.17
N PHE A 477 18.42 -3.20 0.72
CA PHE A 477 18.88 -1.90 0.26
C PHE A 477 20.32 -1.62 0.72
N LYS A 478 21.11 -0.99 -0.13
CA LYS A 478 22.46 -0.51 0.22
C LYS A 478 22.35 0.61 1.26
N THR A 479 22.77 0.33 2.50
CA THR A 479 22.59 1.26 3.63
C THR A 479 23.95 1.57 4.28
N THR A 480 24.21 2.86 4.52
CA THR A 480 25.33 3.37 5.32
C THR A 480 24.80 4.14 6.52
N ILE A 481 25.55 4.16 7.62
CA ILE A 481 25.18 4.86 8.86
C ILE A 481 26.32 5.80 9.24
N ALA A 482 26.02 7.10 9.35
CA ALA A 482 26.92 8.12 9.86
C ALA A 482 26.35 8.73 11.15
N ARG A 483 27.21 9.09 12.12
CA ARG A 483 26.81 9.80 13.33
C ARG A 483 27.37 11.21 13.31
N ILE A 484 26.52 12.18 13.55
CA ILE A 484 26.84 13.61 13.47
C ILE A 484 26.38 14.28 14.76
N PRO A 485 27.28 14.88 15.55
CA PRO A 485 26.88 15.69 16.69
C PRO A 485 26.24 16.98 16.21
N ILE A 486 25.16 17.39 16.86
CA ILE A 486 24.52 18.69 16.65
C ILE A 486 24.53 19.45 17.97
N SER A 487 25.07 20.65 17.95
CA SER A 487 25.19 21.52 19.12
C SER A 487 24.46 22.84 18.90
#